data_abeea8cf1b5bb73664a911b11b00c20c
#
_entry.id   abeea8cf1b5bb73664a911b11b00c20c
#
_cell.length_a   1.000
_cell.length_b   1.000
_cell.length_c   1.000
_cell.angle_alpha   90.00
_cell.angle_beta   90.00
_cell.angle_gamma   90.00
#
_symmetry.space_group_name_H-M   'P 1'
#
loop_
_entity.id
_entity.type
_entity.pdbx_description
1 polymer ?
#
loop_
_entity_poly.entity_id
_entity_poly.type
_entity_poly.pdbx_seq_one_letter_code
_entity_poly.pdbx_strand_id
1 'polypeptide(L)'
;MAYREGLQSGIRKQLGFAFKDISEHLPGAFIIYRAGKDDDELFYANHEFLHMTGYKDMDELFRLTNKRFRNLILKDEQKQIESSIWEQIDSGNENDYIHFHLRKADGSYLSVLDHGRIVESQQYGRVFYVLFMDWKDMHIHYSDKFSG
;
A
#
# COMPACT_ATOMS: atom_id res chain seq x y z
N MET A 1 -13.92 27.68 -4.31
CA MET A 1 -12.61 27.28 -3.71
C MET A 1 -12.56 27.56 -2.23
N ALA A 2 -12.80 28.78 -1.77
CA ALA A 2 -12.80 29.13 -0.34
C ALA A 2 -13.84 28.33 0.48
N TYR A 3 -15.02 28.10 -0.07
CA TYR A 3 -16.07 27.30 0.58
C TYR A 3 -15.62 25.86 0.80
N ARG A 4 -14.98 25.27 -0.21
CA ARG A 4 -14.51 23.87 -0.14
C ARG A 4 -13.41 23.70 0.90
N GLU A 5 -12.48 24.62 0.94
CA GLU A 5 -11.39 24.62 1.92
C GLU A 5 -11.92 24.80 3.33
N GLY A 6 -12.88 25.72 3.52
CA GLY A 6 -13.51 25.94 4.82
C GLY A 6 -14.25 24.70 5.31
N LEU A 7 -14.96 24.00 4.42
CA LEU A 7 -15.69 22.79 4.78
C LEU A 7 -14.72 21.67 5.20
N GLN A 8 -13.65 21.47 4.45
CA GLN A 8 -12.64 20.46 4.81
C GLN A 8 -11.96 20.78 6.13
N SER A 9 -11.63 22.04 6.36
CA SER A 9 -11.02 22.48 7.61
C SER A 9 -11.97 22.26 8.80
N GLY A 10 -13.27 22.55 8.63
CA GLY A 10 -14.27 22.31 9.64
C GLY A 10 -14.43 20.83 9.97
N ILE A 11 -14.43 19.96 8.97
CA ILE A 11 -14.53 18.52 9.15
C ILE A 11 -13.30 18.00 9.90
N ARG A 12 -12.08 18.45 9.54
CA ARG A 12 -10.86 18.04 10.23
C ARG A 12 -10.89 18.42 11.70
N LYS A 13 -11.29 19.66 12.02
CA LYS A 13 -11.40 20.11 13.40
C LYS A 13 -12.40 19.27 14.18
N GLN A 14 -13.54 18.97 13.57
CA GLN A 14 -14.61 18.21 14.20
C GLN A 14 -14.19 16.77 14.51
N LEU A 15 -13.49 16.12 13.57
CA LEU A 15 -13.04 14.75 13.74
C LEU A 15 -11.74 14.65 14.55
N GLY A 16 -10.94 15.73 14.60
CA GLY A 16 -9.66 15.71 15.31
C GLY A 16 -8.57 14.92 14.62
N PHE A 17 -8.74 14.58 13.35
CA PHE A 17 -7.77 13.80 12.59
C PHE A 17 -7.52 14.43 11.24
N ALA A 18 -6.24 14.44 10.82
CA ALA A 18 -5.82 14.78 9.46
C ALA A 18 -5.38 13.49 8.76
N PHE A 19 -5.33 13.53 7.43
CA PHE A 19 -4.87 12.38 6.64
C PHE A 19 -3.51 11.88 7.10
N LYS A 20 -2.56 12.79 7.35
CA LYS A 20 -1.22 12.42 7.82
C LYS A 20 -1.27 11.66 9.13
N ASP A 21 -2.07 12.14 10.08
CA ASP A 21 -2.20 11.47 11.38
C ASP A 21 -2.76 10.07 11.22
N ILE A 22 -3.79 9.92 10.41
CA ILE A 22 -4.42 8.61 10.18
C ILE A 22 -3.42 7.67 9.52
N SER A 23 -2.82 8.09 8.41
CA SER A 23 -1.94 7.23 7.62
C SER A 23 -0.67 6.83 8.37
N GLU A 24 -0.12 7.74 9.19
CA GLU A 24 1.09 7.47 9.97
C GLU A 24 0.83 6.59 11.19
N HIS A 25 -0.42 6.46 11.62
CA HIS A 25 -0.77 5.69 12.83
C HIS A 25 -1.67 4.49 12.52
N LEU A 26 -1.79 4.10 11.26
CA LEU A 26 -2.45 2.84 10.91
C LEU A 26 -1.65 1.66 11.49
N PRO A 27 -2.34 0.58 11.91
CA PRO A 27 -1.64 -0.60 12.45
C PRO A 27 -1.07 -1.46 11.32
N GLY A 28 -0.21 -0.86 10.50
CA GLY A 28 0.44 -1.56 9.41
C GLY A 28 1.10 -0.65 8.41
N ALA A 29 1.88 -1.27 7.54
CA ALA A 29 2.54 -0.60 6.43
C ALA A 29 1.51 -0.27 5.36
N PHE A 30 1.49 0.97 4.89
CA PHE A 30 0.47 1.48 3.99
C PHE A 30 1.09 2.24 2.83
N ILE A 31 0.61 1.95 1.61
CA ILE A 31 1.00 2.71 0.42
C ILE A 31 -0.24 3.06 -0.41
N ILE A 32 -0.07 4.03 -1.29
CA ILE A 32 -1.06 4.39 -2.31
C ILE A 32 -0.35 4.39 -3.66
N TYR A 33 -0.92 3.71 -4.66
CA TYR A 33 -0.40 3.77 -6.02
C TYR A 33 -1.54 3.79 -7.04
N ARG A 34 -1.23 4.26 -8.26
CA ARG A 34 -2.24 4.39 -9.31
C ARG A 34 -2.72 3.03 -9.78
N ALA A 35 -4.04 2.86 -9.88
CA ALA A 35 -4.66 1.61 -10.31
C ALA A 35 -4.86 1.61 -11.83
N GLY A 36 -3.77 1.43 -12.58
CA GLY A 36 -3.78 1.29 -14.03
C GLY A 36 -2.88 0.13 -14.42
N LYS A 37 -3.32 -0.67 -15.38
CA LYS A 37 -2.57 -1.88 -15.81
C LYS A 37 -1.17 -1.55 -16.31
N ASP A 38 -1.03 -0.38 -16.95
CA ASP A 38 0.25 0.10 -17.46
C ASP A 38 0.78 1.33 -16.69
N ASP A 39 0.06 1.74 -15.65
CA ASP A 39 0.41 2.92 -14.85
C ASP A 39 0.18 2.61 -13.38
N ASP A 40 1.24 2.27 -12.70
CA ASP A 40 1.25 1.88 -11.30
C ASP A 40 2.12 2.83 -10.46
N GLU A 41 2.04 4.12 -10.75
CA GLU A 41 2.84 5.14 -10.10
C GLU A 41 2.58 5.18 -8.58
N LEU A 42 3.67 5.14 -7.81
CA LEU A 42 3.59 5.26 -6.35
C LEU A 42 3.35 6.73 -5.97
N PHE A 43 2.36 6.95 -5.10
CA PHE A 43 2.02 8.30 -4.63
C PHE A 43 2.40 8.52 -3.18
N TYR A 44 2.35 7.47 -2.34
CA TYR A 44 2.53 7.65 -0.91
C TYR A 44 2.95 6.33 -0.25
N ALA A 45 3.76 6.45 0.79
CA ALA A 45 4.09 5.36 1.70
C ALA A 45 4.16 5.94 3.10
N ASN A 46 3.56 5.26 4.09
CA ASN A 46 3.63 5.74 5.45
C ASN A 46 4.95 5.34 6.11
N HIS A 47 5.21 5.87 7.29
CA HIS A 47 6.44 5.61 8.02
C HIS A 47 6.63 4.12 8.32
N GLU A 48 5.56 3.43 8.67
CA GLU A 48 5.60 2.01 8.98
C GLU A 48 6.07 1.18 7.77
N PHE A 49 5.63 1.54 6.56
CA PHE A 49 6.11 0.89 5.35
C PHE A 49 7.60 1.13 5.13
N LEU A 50 8.04 2.37 5.30
CA LEU A 50 9.46 2.71 5.13
C LEU A 50 10.32 1.97 6.16
N HIS A 51 9.85 1.89 7.40
CA HIS A 51 10.55 1.18 8.46
C HIS A 51 10.63 -0.32 8.16
N MET A 52 9.51 -0.92 7.76
CA MET A 52 9.44 -2.36 7.44
C MET A 52 10.37 -2.75 6.29
N THR A 53 10.51 -1.88 5.30
CA THR A 53 11.28 -2.16 4.08
C THR A 53 12.69 -1.59 4.11
N GLY A 54 12.98 -0.70 5.05
CA GLY A 54 14.30 -0.11 5.21
C GLY A 54 14.60 1.08 4.31
N TYR A 55 13.62 1.58 3.55
CA TYR A 55 13.83 2.82 2.79
C TYR A 55 13.90 3.99 3.77
N LYS A 56 14.87 4.88 3.56
CA LYS A 56 15.16 6.01 4.44
C LYS A 56 13.99 7.00 4.48
N ASP A 57 13.40 7.27 3.33
CA ASP A 57 12.29 8.21 3.15
C ASP A 57 11.57 7.89 1.83
N MET A 58 10.52 8.63 1.54
CA MET A 58 9.76 8.45 0.29
C MET A 58 10.61 8.76 -0.95
N ASP A 59 11.51 9.72 -0.86
CA ASP A 59 12.37 10.06 -2.00
C ASP A 59 13.27 8.89 -2.38
N GLU A 60 13.85 8.22 -1.41
CA GLU A 60 14.67 7.03 -1.66
C GLU A 60 13.82 5.89 -2.24
N LEU A 61 12.65 5.65 -1.67
CA LEU A 61 11.70 4.65 -2.18
C LEU A 61 11.39 4.91 -3.65
N PHE A 62 11.01 6.13 -3.99
CA PHE A 62 10.66 6.51 -5.37
C PHE A 62 11.85 6.38 -6.31
N ARG A 63 13.04 6.76 -5.85
CA ARG A 63 14.26 6.66 -6.67
C ARG A 63 14.64 5.22 -6.95
N LEU A 64 14.64 4.37 -5.93
CA LEU A 64 15.08 2.98 -6.07
C LEU A 64 14.08 2.10 -6.81
N THR A 65 12.79 2.46 -6.78
CA THR A 65 11.73 1.72 -7.47
C THR A 65 11.32 2.37 -8.78
N ASN A 66 11.96 3.47 -9.17
CA ASN A 66 11.55 4.28 -10.31
C ASN A 66 10.08 4.72 -10.18
N LYS A 67 9.62 4.92 -8.95
CA LYS A 67 8.28 5.35 -8.59
C LYS A 67 7.17 4.41 -9.12
N ARG A 68 7.47 3.12 -9.23
CA ARG A 68 6.54 2.14 -9.77
C ARG A 68 6.33 0.99 -8.79
N PHE A 69 5.05 0.68 -8.55
CA PHE A 69 4.69 -0.41 -7.65
C PHE A 69 5.28 -1.76 -8.08
N ARG A 70 5.28 -2.05 -9.39
CA ARG A 70 5.80 -3.32 -9.90
C ARG A 70 7.25 -3.58 -9.48
N ASN A 71 8.02 -2.53 -9.30
CA ASN A 71 9.42 -2.66 -8.90
C ASN A 71 9.61 -2.97 -7.42
N LEU A 72 8.52 -3.00 -6.65
CA LEU A 72 8.50 -3.55 -5.29
C LEU A 72 8.30 -5.06 -5.28
N ILE A 73 7.95 -5.66 -6.40
CA ILE A 73 7.69 -7.11 -6.48
C ILE A 73 8.93 -7.80 -7.01
N LEU A 74 9.28 -8.96 -6.43
CA LEU A 74 10.37 -9.79 -6.95
C LEU A 74 10.19 -9.96 -8.46
N LYS A 75 11.24 -9.71 -9.23
CA LYS A 75 11.16 -9.62 -10.69
C LYS A 75 10.49 -10.83 -11.33
N ASP A 76 10.82 -12.01 -10.87
CA ASP A 76 10.28 -13.26 -11.44
C ASP A 76 8.80 -13.45 -11.10
N GLU A 77 8.29 -12.73 -10.12
CA GLU A 77 6.89 -12.80 -9.69
C GLU A 77 6.01 -11.70 -10.31
N GLN A 78 6.59 -10.65 -10.87
CA GLN A 78 5.84 -9.45 -11.29
C GLN A 78 4.63 -9.78 -12.16
N LYS A 79 4.84 -10.57 -13.19
CA LYS A 79 3.79 -10.88 -14.16
C LYS A 79 2.63 -11.63 -13.54
N GLN A 80 2.93 -12.64 -12.74
CA GLN A 80 1.94 -13.45 -12.06
C GLN A 80 1.16 -12.64 -11.02
N ILE A 81 1.85 -11.80 -10.27
CA ILE A 81 1.25 -10.98 -9.23
C ILE A 81 0.32 -9.92 -9.85
N GLU A 82 0.79 -9.22 -10.88
CA GLU A 82 -0.02 -8.23 -11.58
C GLU A 82 -1.28 -8.87 -12.16
N SER A 83 -1.15 -10.03 -12.79
CA SER A 83 -2.29 -10.77 -13.33
C SER A 83 -3.28 -11.14 -12.25
N SER A 84 -2.80 -11.59 -11.11
CA SER A 84 -3.66 -12.01 -10.00
C SER A 84 -4.44 -10.83 -9.41
N ILE A 85 -3.78 -9.68 -9.25
CA ILE A 85 -4.43 -8.46 -8.76
C ILE A 85 -5.59 -8.07 -9.71
N TRP A 86 -5.28 -7.96 -10.99
CA TRP A 86 -6.28 -7.52 -11.97
C TRP A 86 -7.39 -8.55 -12.19
N GLU A 87 -7.09 -9.84 -12.07
CA GLU A 87 -8.11 -10.87 -12.12
C GLU A 87 -9.13 -10.69 -11.00
N GLN A 88 -8.67 -10.41 -9.79
CA GLN A 88 -9.57 -10.17 -8.66
C GLN A 88 -10.41 -8.90 -8.87
N ILE A 89 -9.81 -7.83 -9.33
CA ILE A 89 -10.50 -6.56 -9.57
C ILE A 89 -11.48 -6.66 -10.76
N ASP A 90 -11.05 -7.26 -11.84
CA ASP A 90 -11.90 -7.43 -13.05
C ASP A 90 -13.07 -8.37 -12.79
N SER A 91 -12.98 -9.24 -11.78
CA SER A 91 -14.08 -10.09 -11.33
C SER A 91 -15.16 -9.34 -10.54
N GLY A 92 -14.97 -8.04 -10.31
CA GLY A 92 -15.92 -7.21 -9.59
C GLY A 92 -15.60 -7.03 -8.11
N ASN A 93 -14.46 -7.52 -7.63
CA ASN A 93 -14.03 -7.32 -6.26
C ASN A 93 -13.41 -5.93 -6.12
N GLU A 94 -13.78 -5.22 -5.05
CA GLU A 94 -13.14 -3.94 -4.73
C GLU A 94 -11.82 -4.13 -4.00
N ASN A 95 -11.61 -5.32 -3.45
CA ASN A 95 -10.42 -5.68 -2.67
C ASN A 95 -9.67 -6.82 -3.33
N ASP A 96 -8.34 -6.80 -3.19
CA ASP A 96 -7.50 -7.92 -3.59
C ASP A 96 -6.64 -8.37 -2.41
N TYR A 97 -6.23 -9.62 -2.44
CA TYR A 97 -5.36 -10.23 -1.44
C TYR A 97 -4.31 -11.04 -2.18
N ILE A 98 -3.05 -10.75 -1.90
CA ILE A 98 -1.98 -11.46 -2.58
C ILE A 98 -0.75 -11.61 -1.70
N HIS A 99 -0.13 -12.78 -1.78
CA HIS A 99 1.14 -13.07 -1.11
C HIS A 99 2.26 -12.96 -2.12
N PHE A 100 3.26 -12.13 -1.83
CA PHE A 100 4.43 -12.02 -2.70
C PHE A 100 5.66 -11.60 -1.91
N HIS A 101 6.80 -11.52 -2.63
CA HIS A 101 8.07 -11.09 -2.06
C HIS A 101 8.29 -9.62 -2.37
N LEU A 102 8.25 -8.80 -1.32
CA LEU A 102 8.38 -7.35 -1.36
C LEU A 102 9.85 -6.95 -1.28
N ARG A 103 10.30 -6.14 -2.21
CA ARG A 103 11.68 -5.68 -2.28
C ARG A 103 11.99 -4.65 -1.19
N LYS A 104 13.04 -4.91 -0.42
CA LYS A 104 13.55 -3.98 0.58
C LYS A 104 14.62 -3.07 -0.01
N ALA A 105 14.95 -2.01 0.72
CA ALA A 105 15.94 -1.03 0.29
C ALA A 105 17.32 -1.62 0.04
N ASP A 106 17.70 -2.66 0.79
CA ASP A 106 19.00 -3.32 0.66
C ASP A 106 19.05 -4.37 -0.46
N GLY A 107 17.96 -4.52 -1.21
CA GLY A 107 17.86 -5.50 -2.29
C GLY A 107 17.39 -6.88 -1.86
N SER A 108 17.24 -7.12 -0.56
CA SER A 108 16.63 -8.35 -0.05
C SER A 108 15.12 -8.28 -0.17
N TYR A 109 14.45 -9.38 0.12
CA TYR A 109 13.00 -9.49 -0.03
C TYR A 109 12.34 -9.92 1.27
N LEU A 110 11.13 -9.43 1.48
CA LEU A 110 10.30 -9.75 2.62
C LEU A 110 9.01 -10.39 2.11
N SER A 111 8.65 -11.55 2.65
CA SER A 111 7.39 -12.21 2.31
C SER A 111 6.24 -11.47 2.98
N VAL A 112 5.26 -10.99 2.21
CA VAL A 112 4.17 -10.16 2.72
C VAL A 112 2.82 -10.64 2.20
N LEU A 113 1.78 -10.35 2.96
CA LEU A 113 0.40 -10.35 2.46
C LEU A 113 0.03 -8.90 2.12
N ASP A 114 -0.39 -8.72 0.90
CA ASP A 114 -0.85 -7.44 0.35
C ASP A 114 -2.37 -7.47 0.34
N HIS A 115 -2.99 -6.55 1.07
CA HIS A 115 -4.42 -6.34 1.01
C HIS A 115 -4.65 -4.98 0.37
N GLY A 116 -5.07 -4.98 -0.88
CA GLY A 116 -5.35 -3.77 -1.64
C GLY A 116 -6.83 -3.51 -1.78
N ARG A 117 -7.20 -2.23 -1.85
CA ARG A 117 -8.55 -1.80 -2.13
C ARG A 117 -8.52 -0.73 -3.21
N ILE A 118 -9.34 -0.91 -4.25
CA ILE A 118 -9.43 0.09 -5.30
C ILE A 118 -10.37 1.22 -4.87
N VAL A 119 -9.93 2.46 -5.08
CA VAL A 119 -10.63 3.67 -4.62
C VAL A 119 -10.66 4.68 -5.75
N GLU A 120 -11.80 5.33 -5.95
CA GLU A 120 -11.90 6.47 -6.88
C GLU A 120 -11.39 7.73 -6.18
N SER A 121 -10.34 8.31 -6.71
CA SER A 121 -9.79 9.58 -6.24
C SER A 121 -10.19 10.69 -7.21
N GLN A 122 -10.70 11.80 -6.68
CA GLN A 122 -11.06 12.94 -7.53
C GLN A 122 -9.83 13.56 -8.20
N GLN A 123 -8.70 13.54 -7.52
CA GLN A 123 -7.47 14.16 -8.00
C GLN A 123 -6.64 13.24 -8.90
N TYR A 124 -6.60 11.93 -8.57
CA TYR A 124 -5.67 11.01 -9.21
C TYR A 124 -6.35 9.88 -10.00
N GLY A 125 -7.70 9.88 -10.06
CA GLY A 125 -8.44 8.80 -10.67
C GLY A 125 -8.47 7.56 -9.78
N ARG A 126 -8.43 6.38 -10.38
CA ARG A 126 -8.43 5.13 -9.62
C ARG A 126 -7.06 4.89 -9.01
N VAL A 127 -7.06 4.58 -7.72
CA VAL A 127 -5.84 4.25 -6.97
C VAL A 127 -6.09 3.01 -6.12
N PHE A 128 -5.00 2.33 -5.74
CA PHE A 128 -5.05 1.29 -4.73
C PHE A 128 -4.56 1.84 -3.40
N TYR A 129 -5.33 1.59 -2.36
CA TYR A 129 -4.89 1.71 -0.97
C TYR A 129 -4.45 0.31 -0.54
N VAL A 130 -3.22 0.17 -0.07
CA VAL A 130 -2.66 -1.14 0.22
C VAL A 130 -2.09 -1.19 1.63
N LEU A 131 -2.52 -2.20 2.38
CA LEU A 131 -1.91 -2.55 3.66
C LEU A 131 -1.07 -3.82 3.46
N PHE A 132 0.14 -3.82 4.02
CA PHE A 132 1.02 -4.98 4.00
C PHE A 132 1.15 -5.56 5.39
N MET A 133 1.14 -6.88 5.47
CA MET A 133 1.42 -7.61 6.68
C MET A 133 2.62 -8.52 6.42
N ASP A 134 3.55 -8.56 7.37
CA ASP A 134 4.66 -9.51 7.32
C ASP A 134 4.08 -10.92 7.41
N TRP A 135 4.30 -11.71 6.37
CA TRP A 135 3.74 -13.06 6.28
C TRP A 135 4.18 -13.94 7.44
N LYS A 136 5.44 -13.82 7.84
CA LYS A 136 6.01 -14.60 8.92
C LYS A 136 5.37 -14.26 10.26
N ASP A 137 5.27 -12.95 10.56
CA ASP A 137 4.68 -12.49 11.82
C ASP A 137 3.20 -12.88 11.91
N MET A 138 2.45 -12.67 10.83
CA MET A 138 1.05 -13.03 10.78
C MET A 138 0.86 -14.52 10.98
N HIS A 139 1.67 -15.33 10.32
CA HIS A 139 1.59 -16.79 10.41
C HIS A 139 1.90 -17.30 11.82
N ILE A 140 2.94 -16.77 12.45
CA ILE A 140 3.34 -17.15 13.81
C ILE A 140 2.21 -16.82 14.80
N HIS A 141 1.74 -15.57 14.80
CA HIS A 141 0.71 -15.14 15.74
C HIS A 141 -0.61 -15.88 15.54
N TYR A 142 -0.99 -16.11 14.32
CA TYR A 142 -2.21 -16.83 14.00
C TYR A 142 -2.12 -18.29 14.42
N SER A 143 -1.00 -18.95 14.14
CA SER A 143 -0.77 -20.34 14.51
C SER A 143 -0.77 -20.53 16.03
N ASP A 144 -0.09 -19.66 16.77
CA ASP A 144 -0.03 -19.73 18.23
C ASP A 144 -1.42 -19.61 18.85
N LYS A 145 -2.27 -18.78 18.29
CA LYS A 145 -3.62 -18.55 18.78
C LYS A 145 -4.48 -19.82 18.67
N PHE A 146 -4.25 -20.66 17.66
CA PHE A 146 -5.06 -21.83 17.39
C PHE A 146 -4.38 -23.15 17.76
N SER A 147 -3.11 -23.15 18.11
CA SER A 147 -2.38 -24.36 18.48
C SER A 147 -2.37 -24.63 19.99
N GLY A 148 -2.81 -23.66 20.74
CA GLY A 148 -2.93 -23.79 22.19
C GLY A 148 -4.35 -24.09 22.59
#